data_db29edc60859b1e6f940688e8fe2ba8b
#
_entry.id   db29edc60859b1e6f940688e8fe2ba8b
#
_cell.length_a   1.000
_cell.length_b   1.000
_cell.length_c   1.000
_cell.angle_alpha   90.00
_cell.angle_beta   90.00
_cell.angle_gamma   90.00
#
_symmetry.space_group_name_H-M   'P 1'
#
loop_
_entity.id
_entity.type
_entity.pdbx_description
1 polymer ?
#
loop_
_entity_poly.entity_id
_entity_poly.type
_entity_poly.pdbx_seq_one_letter_code
_entity_poly.pdbx_strand_id
1 'polypeptide(L)'
;MKISQQVIVKRWKPILEEYEKIQNKVIPRPFRFVKDLCSVHHISSKELRRYYRKWQEGKKQDDSLLPAQRGARPGSRRTPKEIERNIMKAYRRFGSNRYELVLLFKPYYLDKTPSPATMDRIKKRYPLNPAQKKIIKRYEKVTPGELAHIDLTKVPKDICMVFKIKDLYVAALEDDCTRLTYLEILKDKRASTLTYFMARSLSWFKQIYNFEFEKVLSDNGPEFKGSLDREHPFETMCDQLGVKHIYTRPYRPQTNGKVEAFWKIIKNEFFYPNSFDSVKDLIYNLGNFLFEYNHLRRHGGLAYITPYEKLEKVTELLS
;
A
#
# COMPACT_ATOMS: atom_id res chain seq x y z
N MET A 1 26.70 16.26 9.36
CA MET A 1 26.28 16.71 10.72
C MET A 1 24.90 17.36 10.63
N LYS A 2 23.96 17.04 11.55
CA LYS A 2 22.62 17.66 11.56
C LYS A 2 22.73 19.12 12.01
N ILE A 3 21.83 20.00 11.60
CA ILE A 3 21.82 21.44 11.95
C ILE A 3 21.94 21.63 13.47
N SER A 4 21.22 20.85 14.27
CA SER A 4 21.30 20.89 15.75
C SER A 4 22.70 20.54 16.31
N GLN A 5 23.45 19.69 15.62
CA GLN A 5 24.81 19.31 15.98
C GLN A 5 25.81 20.41 15.65
N GLN A 6 25.64 21.08 14.52
CA GLN A 6 26.46 22.22 14.14
C GLN A 6 26.33 23.40 15.13
N VAL A 7 25.11 23.63 15.65
CA VAL A 7 24.86 24.67 16.67
C VAL A 7 25.65 24.37 17.96
N ILE A 8 25.70 23.12 18.40
CA ILE A 8 26.45 22.74 19.61
C ILE A 8 27.95 22.97 19.40
N VAL A 9 28.50 22.55 18.28
CA VAL A 9 29.94 22.75 17.99
C VAL A 9 30.27 24.22 17.86
N LYS A 10 29.48 25.00 17.09
CA LYS A 10 29.66 26.46 16.94
C LYS A 10 29.60 27.19 18.27
N ARG A 11 28.80 26.75 19.23
CA ARG A 11 28.74 27.36 20.57
C ARG A 11 29.95 27.00 21.41
N TRP A 12 30.31 25.73 21.50
CA TRP A 12 31.31 25.27 22.47
C TRP A 12 32.75 25.46 22.01
N LYS A 13 33.06 25.29 20.75
CA LYS A 13 34.44 25.34 20.25
C LYS A 13 35.16 26.64 20.57
N PRO A 14 34.62 27.85 20.28
CA PRO A 14 35.26 29.09 20.64
C PRO A 14 35.49 29.23 22.15
N ILE A 15 34.50 28.84 22.96
CA ILE A 15 34.59 28.92 24.41
C ILE A 15 35.72 28.03 24.95
N LEU A 16 35.92 26.86 24.39
CA LEU A 16 36.97 25.93 24.82
C LEU A 16 38.35 26.38 24.37
N GLU A 17 38.47 26.99 23.20
CA GLU A 17 39.70 27.60 22.69
C GLU A 17 40.12 28.78 23.56
N GLU A 18 39.19 29.64 23.98
CA GLU A 18 39.43 30.73 24.92
C GLU A 18 39.80 30.21 26.31
N TYR A 19 39.12 29.17 26.79
CA TYR A 19 39.48 28.52 28.06
C TYR A 19 40.90 27.94 28.02
N GLU A 20 41.31 27.36 26.92
CA GLU A 20 42.67 26.84 26.73
C GLU A 20 43.73 27.94 26.75
N LYS A 21 43.44 29.10 26.13
CA LYS A 21 44.34 30.30 26.23
C LYS A 21 44.49 30.78 27.66
N ILE A 22 43.43 30.75 28.47
CA ILE A 22 43.52 31.11 29.89
C ILE A 22 44.39 30.09 30.65
N GLN A 23 44.21 28.82 30.43
CA GLN A 23 44.97 27.74 31.09
C GLN A 23 46.46 27.82 30.75
N ASN A 24 46.78 28.06 29.49
CA ASN A 24 48.17 28.12 28.99
C ASN A 24 48.82 29.50 29.15
N LYS A 25 48.15 30.45 29.79
CA LYS A 25 48.63 31.81 30.01
C LYS A 25 49.05 32.57 28.73
N VAL A 26 48.41 32.26 27.61
CA VAL A 26 48.70 32.87 26.28
C VAL A 26 48.23 34.35 26.31
N ILE A 27 49.03 35.26 25.71
CA ILE A 27 48.74 36.70 25.60
C ILE A 27 48.80 37.09 24.11
N PRO A 28 47.86 37.84 23.57
CA PRO A 28 46.66 38.41 24.21
C PRO A 28 45.54 37.37 24.42
N ARG A 29 44.77 37.50 25.47
CA ARG A 29 43.60 36.66 25.75
C ARG A 29 42.40 37.55 26.10
N PRO A 30 41.18 37.20 25.63
CA PRO A 30 40.00 38.02 25.85
C PRO A 30 39.56 38.04 27.33
N PHE A 31 39.88 37.00 28.09
CA PHE A 31 39.52 36.89 29.51
C PHE A 31 40.75 36.58 30.36
N ARG A 32 40.88 37.32 31.46
CA ARG A 32 41.96 37.08 32.44
C ARG A 32 41.67 35.89 33.34
N PHE A 33 40.41 35.74 33.74
CA PHE A 33 39.98 34.70 34.65
C PHE A 33 38.89 33.82 34.06
N VAL A 34 38.87 32.54 34.47
CA VAL A 34 37.82 31.55 34.05
C VAL A 34 36.41 31.99 34.46
N LYS A 35 36.29 32.74 35.60
CA LYS A 35 35.02 33.26 36.08
C LYS A 35 34.39 34.24 35.09
N ASP A 36 35.18 35.09 34.46
CA ASP A 36 34.71 36.09 33.51
C ASP A 36 34.21 35.39 32.22
N LEU A 37 34.98 34.44 31.70
CA LEU A 37 34.58 33.61 30.59
C LEU A 37 33.23 32.90 30.85
N CYS A 38 33.08 32.27 32.03
CA CYS A 38 31.85 31.61 32.41
C CYS A 38 30.66 32.57 32.51
N SER A 39 30.87 33.76 33.04
CA SER A 39 29.85 34.80 33.20
C SER A 39 29.32 35.27 31.83
N VAL A 40 30.23 35.60 30.91
CA VAL A 40 29.88 36.12 29.58
C VAL A 40 29.12 35.08 28.75
N HIS A 41 29.50 33.81 28.83
CA HIS A 41 28.85 32.74 28.08
C HIS A 41 27.68 32.07 28.80
N HIS A 42 27.33 32.57 30.01
CA HIS A 42 26.23 32.00 30.83
C HIS A 42 26.35 30.50 31.05
N ILE A 43 27.55 30.02 31.40
CA ILE A 43 27.84 28.61 31.65
C ILE A 43 28.46 28.43 33.05
N SER A 44 28.24 27.23 33.64
CA SER A 44 28.90 26.91 34.91
C SER A 44 30.34 26.44 34.71
N SER A 45 31.23 26.71 35.68
CA SER A 45 32.59 26.20 35.65
C SER A 45 32.65 24.66 35.61
N LYS A 46 31.66 23.99 36.18
CA LYS A 46 31.52 22.53 36.14
C LYS A 46 31.22 22.05 34.71
N GLU A 47 30.34 22.76 34.04
CA GLU A 47 29.98 22.46 32.65
C GLU A 47 31.14 22.71 31.68
N LEU A 48 31.82 23.84 31.83
CA LEU A 48 33.01 24.16 31.07
C LEU A 48 34.09 23.09 31.19
N ARG A 49 34.45 22.68 32.42
CA ARG A 49 35.46 21.62 32.67
C ARG A 49 35.03 20.28 32.08
N ARG A 50 33.72 19.93 32.13
CA ARG A 50 33.17 18.69 31.54
C ARG A 50 33.35 18.67 30.02
N TYR A 51 33.01 19.79 29.34
CA TYR A 51 33.15 19.88 27.88
C TYR A 51 34.61 19.95 27.47
N TYR A 52 35.45 20.66 28.25
CA TYR A 52 36.89 20.73 27.97
C TYR A 52 37.57 19.35 28.07
N ARG A 53 37.29 18.59 29.13
CA ARG A 53 37.81 17.23 29.28
C ARG A 53 37.40 16.36 28.08
N LYS A 54 36.13 16.40 27.73
CA LYS A 54 35.58 15.65 26.61
C LYS A 54 36.24 16.01 25.29
N TRP A 55 36.51 17.28 25.08
CA TRP A 55 37.18 17.79 23.90
C TRP A 55 38.67 17.38 23.84
N GLN A 56 39.37 17.41 24.96
CA GLN A 56 40.74 16.91 25.06
C GLN A 56 40.82 15.38 24.81
N GLU A 57 39.99 14.58 25.47
CA GLU A 57 39.90 13.12 25.27
C GLU A 57 39.59 12.77 23.83
N GLY A 58 38.79 13.57 23.15
CA GLY A 58 38.47 13.45 21.72
C GLY A 58 39.47 14.05 20.76
N LYS A 59 40.71 14.33 21.21
CA LYS A 59 41.80 14.93 20.40
C LYS A 59 41.39 16.26 19.70
N LYS A 60 40.57 17.03 20.39
CA LYS A 60 40.03 18.34 19.93
C LYS A 60 39.17 18.27 18.67
N GLN A 61 38.64 17.08 18.37
CA GLN A 61 37.71 16.91 17.24
C GLN A 61 36.31 17.45 17.58
N ASP A 62 35.67 18.05 16.60
CA ASP A 62 34.32 18.63 16.72
C ASP A 62 33.25 17.61 17.15
N ASP A 63 33.35 16.38 16.65
CA ASP A 63 32.46 15.29 17.01
C ASP A 63 32.50 14.92 18.49
N SER A 64 33.62 15.16 19.16
CA SER A 64 33.74 14.90 20.60
C SER A 64 32.84 15.82 21.46
N LEU A 65 32.43 16.96 20.95
CA LEU A 65 31.53 17.90 21.65
C LEU A 65 30.06 17.46 21.60
N LEU A 66 29.72 16.56 20.69
CA LEU A 66 28.34 16.12 20.52
C LEU A 66 27.87 15.28 21.72
N PRO A 67 26.59 15.42 22.10
CA PRO A 67 26.04 14.59 23.15
C PRO A 67 26.07 13.09 22.71
N ALA A 68 26.37 12.22 23.67
CA ALA A 68 26.27 10.79 23.41
C ALA A 68 24.86 10.40 22.96
N GLN A 69 24.79 9.52 21.98
CA GLN A 69 23.51 9.04 21.48
C GLN A 69 22.74 8.36 22.63
N ARG A 70 21.54 8.87 22.91
CA ARG A 70 20.67 8.29 23.94
C ARG A 70 20.12 6.96 23.47
N GLY A 71 20.04 5.97 24.36
CA GLY A 71 19.48 4.65 24.09
C GLY A 71 20.51 3.53 24.01
N ALA A 72 20.05 2.33 23.73
CA ALA A 72 20.92 1.16 23.56
C ALA A 72 21.83 1.33 22.32
N ARG A 73 23.07 0.84 22.39
CA ARG A 73 24.00 0.87 21.26
C ARG A 73 23.35 0.27 20.01
N PRO A 74 23.50 0.86 18.81
CA PRO A 74 22.99 0.28 17.59
C PRO A 74 23.41 -1.19 17.45
N GLY A 75 22.44 -2.09 17.30
CA GLY A 75 22.72 -3.52 17.17
C GLY A 75 22.82 -4.32 18.46
N SER A 76 22.83 -3.72 19.68
CA SER A 76 22.95 -4.45 20.95
C SER A 76 21.80 -5.43 21.24
N ARG A 77 20.63 -5.21 20.64
CA ARG A 77 19.45 -6.10 20.70
C ARG A 77 19.13 -6.72 19.35
N ARG A 78 20.12 -6.88 18.50
CA ARG A 78 19.94 -7.45 17.17
C ARG A 78 19.78 -8.96 17.25
N THR A 79 18.85 -9.51 16.47
CA THR A 79 18.72 -10.94 16.25
C THR A 79 20.06 -11.49 15.70
N PRO A 80 20.53 -12.66 16.18
CA PRO A 80 21.75 -13.28 15.66
C PRO A 80 21.73 -13.42 14.14
N LYS A 81 22.86 -13.17 13.50
CA LYS A 81 22.97 -13.18 12.01
C LYS A 81 22.58 -14.53 11.39
N GLU A 82 22.77 -15.62 12.10
CA GLU A 82 22.35 -16.95 11.66
C GLU A 82 20.84 -17.06 11.55
N ILE A 83 20.12 -16.64 12.61
CA ILE A 83 18.66 -16.61 12.63
C ILE A 83 18.13 -15.68 11.54
N GLU A 84 18.72 -14.49 11.36
CA GLU A 84 18.34 -13.58 10.27
C GLU A 84 18.51 -14.25 8.89
N ARG A 85 19.60 -14.99 8.65
CA ARG A 85 19.84 -15.73 7.41
C ARG A 85 18.78 -16.80 7.15
N ASN A 86 18.45 -17.59 8.18
CA ASN A 86 17.45 -18.66 8.07
C ASN A 86 16.05 -18.10 7.78
N ILE A 87 15.67 -17.02 8.46
CA ILE A 87 14.43 -16.28 8.18
C ILE A 87 14.39 -15.80 6.73
N MET A 88 15.48 -15.22 6.22
CA MET A 88 15.52 -14.75 4.84
C MET A 88 15.52 -15.88 3.81
N LYS A 89 16.11 -17.04 4.12
CA LYS A 89 16.01 -18.25 3.29
C LYS A 89 14.56 -18.72 3.20
N ALA A 90 13.87 -18.84 4.32
CA ALA A 90 12.46 -19.24 4.36
C ALA A 90 11.57 -18.24 3.64
N TYR A 91 11.78 -16.95 3.87
CA TYR A 91 11.02 -15.90 3.19
C TYR A 91 11.20 -15.92 1.67
N ARG A 92 12.42 -16.16 1.18
CA ARG A 92 12.70 -16.27 -0.27
C ARG A 92 12.04 -17.50 -0.89
N ARG A 93 12.01 -18.61 -0.15
CA ARG A 93 11.47 -19.88 -0.64
C ARG A 93 9.94 -19.92 -0.63
N PHE A 94 9.31 -19.45 0.43
CA PHE A 94 7.88 -19.62 0.69
C PHE A 94 7.08 -18.33 0.51
N GLY A 95 7.70 -17.15 0.47
CA GLY A 95 7.01 -15.86 0.39
C GLY A 95 6.12 -15.53 1.59
N SER A 96 6.36 -16.19 2.72
CA SER A 96 5.49 -16.18 3.89
C SER A 96 5.34 -14.80 4.53
N ASN A 97 4.17 -14.54 5.10
CA ASN A 97 3.94 -13.35 5.89
C ASN A 97 4.66 -13.43 7.27
N ARG A 98 4.68 -12.33 8.02
CA ARG A 98 5.41 -12.24 9.31
C ARG A 98 4.92 -13.22 10.37
N TYR A 99 3.63 -13.54 10.40
CA TYR A 99 3.05 -14.46 11.38
C TYR A 99 3.36 -15.92 11.03
N GLU A 100 3.26 -16.27 9.75
CA GLU A 100 3.66 -17.60 9.25
C GLU A 100 5.14 -17.87 9.50
N LEU A 101 6.01 -16.89 9.30
CA LEU A 101 7.43 -17.01 9.64
C LEU A 101 7.63 -17.29 11.14
N VAL A 102 6.90 -16.61 12.03
CA VAL A 102 6.98 -16.90 13.46
C VAL A 102 6.55 -18.34 13.75
N LEU A 103 5.43 -18.79 13.20
CA LEU A 103 4.95 -20.17 13.39
C LEU A 103 5.94 -21.19 12.84
N LEU A 104 6.53 -20.95 11.67
CA LEU A 104 7.55 -21.80 11.06
C LEU A 104 8.81 -21.94 11.92
N PHE A 105 9.24 -20.86 12.58
CA PHE A 105 10.48 -20.84 13.35
C PHE A 105 10.31 -21.16 14.83
N LYS A 106 9.11 -21.05 15.39
CA LYS A 106 8.82 -21.30 16.80
C LYS A 106 9.26 -22.70 17.28
N PRO A 107 9.06 -23.81 16.52
CA PRO A 107 9.53 -25.14 16.93
C PRO A 107 11.06 -25.26 17.04
N TYR A 108 11.81 -24.46 16.27
CA TYR A 108 13.27 -24.54 16.22
C TYR A 108 13.99 -23.60 17.19
N TYR A 109 13.39 -22.43 17.47
CA TYR A 109 14.06 -21.38 18.26
C TYR A 109 13.34 -21.07 19.57
N LEU A 110 12.18 -21.68 19.84
CA LEU A 110 11.40 -21.53 21.08
C LEU A 110 11.29 -20.04 21.49
N ASP A 111 11.77 -19.72 22.69
CA ASP A 111 11.73 -18.36 23.24
C ASP A 111 12.65 -17.35 22.51
N LYS A 112 13.61 -17.85 21.73
CA LYS A 112 14.48 -17.01 20.88
C LYS A 112 13.88 -16.68 19.52
N THR A 113 12.66 -17.16 19.23
CA THR A 113 11.96 -16.85 18.00
C THR A 113 11.64 -15.35 17.93
N PRO A 114 12.10 -14.64 16.90
CA PRO A 114 11.82 -13.22 16.76
C PRO A 114 10.32 -12.94 16.63
N SER A 115 9.87 -11.85 17.25
CA SER A 115 8.46 -11.41 17.14
C SER A 115 8.09 -11.03 15.69
N PRO A 116 6.78 -11.00 15.34
CA PRO A 116 6.33 -10.58 14.00
C PRO A 116 6.91 -9.24 13.56
N ALA A 117 6.99 -8.27 14.46
CA ALA A 117 7.58 -6.96 14.19
C ALA A 117 9.09 -7.05 13.89
N THR A 118 9.79 -7.97 14.55
CA THR A 118 11.21 -8.23 14.29
C THR A 118 11.41 -8.94 12.95
N MET A 119 10.52 -9.86 12.55
CA MET A 119 10.51 -10.47 11.21
C MET A 119 10.44 -9.41 10.11
N ASP A 120 9.54 -8.44 10.25
CA ASP A 120 9.43 -7.34 9.28
C ASP A 120 10.67 -6.43 9.26
N ARG A 121 11.30 -6.17 10.42
CA ARG A 121 12.56 -5.42 10.47
C ARG A 121 13.70 -6.17 9.77
N ILE A 122 13.77 -7.49 9.92
CA ILE A 122 14.74 -8.34 9.24
C ILE A 122 14.51 -8.29 7.72
N LYS A 123 13.27 -8.47 7.25
CA LYS A 123 12.91 -8.38 5.83
C LYS A 123 13.28 -7.02 5.22
N LYS A 124 13.02 -5.92 5.94
CA LYS A 124 13.40 -4.56 5.49
C LYS A 124 14.92 -4.35 5.44
N ARG A 125 15.66 -5.00 6.34
CA ARG A 125 17.14 -4.90 6.40
C ARG A 125 17.82 -5.62 5.24
N TYR A 126 17.21 -6.69 4.76
CA TYR A 126 17.69 -7.48 3.62
C TYR A 126 16.63 -7.44 2.50
N PRO A 127 16.44 -6.31 1.84
CA PRO A 127 15.45 -6.23 0.76
C PRO A 127 15.80 -7.25 -0.30
N LEU A 128 14.78 -7.94 -0.82
CA LEU A 128 14.97 -8.78 -2.00
C LEU A 128 15.46 -7.90 -3.14
N ASN A 129 16.50 -8.37 -3.85
CA ASN A 129 17.00 -7.69 -5.05
C ASN A 129 15.79 -7.41 -5.98
N PRO A 130 15.67 -6.22 -6.59
CA PRO A 130 14.59 -5.89 -7.53
C PRO A 130 14.39 -6.95 -8.62
N ALA A 131 15.47 -7.64 -9.05
CA ALA A 131 15.41 -8.78 -9.95
C ALA A 131 14.71 -10.03 -9.35
N GLN A 132 14.55 -10.11 -8.03
CA GLN A 132 13.85 -11.19 -7.33
C GLN A 132 12.43 -10.79 -6.85
N LYS A 133 12.06 -9.53 -6.91
CA LYS A 133 10.67 -9.17 -7.05
C LYS A 133 10.25 -9.82 -8.36
N LYS A 134 9.50 -10.94 -8.29
CA LYS A 134 8.78 -11.44 -9.48
C LYS A 134 8.22 -10.19 -10.12
N ILE A 135 8.71 -9.89 -11.34
CA ILE A 135 8.05 -8.93 -12.21
C ILE A 135 6.67 -9.55 -12.36
N ILE A 136 5.71 -9.07 -11.59
CA ILE A 136 4.31 -9.37 -11.79
C ILE A 136 4.09 -8.74 -13.15
N LYS A 137 4.18 -9.53 -14.22
CA LYS A 137 3.74 -9.10 -15.53
C LYS A 137 2.31 -8.67 -15.30
N ARG A 138 2.09 -7.37 -15.21
CA ARG A 138 0.76 -6.81 -15.24
C ARG A 138 0.19 -7.24 -16.58
N TYR A 139 -0.66 -8.22 -16.54
CA TYR A 139 -1.39 -8.66 -17.70
C TYR A 139 -2.47 -7.62 -17.92
N GLU A 140 -2.33 -6.84 -18.94
CA GLU A 140 -3.30 -5.84 -19.36
C GLU A 140 -3.60 -6.08 -20.82
N LYS A 141 -4.88 -6.17 -21.13
CA LYS A 141 -5.31 -6.32 -22.52
C LYS A 141 -5.08 -5.00 -23.26
N VAL A 142 -4.76 -5.12 -24.52
CA VAL A 142 -4.43 -3.96 -25.36
C VAL A 142 -5.68 -3.41 -26.04
N THR A 143 -6.65 -4.28 -26.31
CA THR A 143 -7.88 -3.95 -27.03
C THR A 143 -9.08 -3.92 -26.08
N PRO A 144 -9.92 -2.88 -26.11
CA PRO A 144 -11.19 -2.86 -25.39
C PRO A 144 -12.08 -4.04 -25.80
N GLY A 145 -12.77 -4.65 -24.82
CA GLY A 145 -13.65 -5.79 -25.07
C GLY A 145 -12.95 -7.15 -25.14
N GLU A 146 -11.63 -7.24 -25.23
CA GLU A 146 -10.93 -8.53 -25.27
C GLU A 146 -11.16 -9.36 -23.97
N LEU A 147 -11.30 -8.70 -22.83
CA LEU A 147 -11.55 -9.34 -21.55
C LEU A 147 -12.31 -8.40 -20.60
N ALA A 148 -13.42 -8.88 -20.07
CA ALA A 148 -14.07 -8.25 -18.92
C ALA A 148 -13.78 -9.02 -17.63
N HIS A 149 -13.78 -8.31 -16.50
CA HIS A 149 -13.80 -8.89 -15.16
C HIS A 149 -15.18 -8.71 -14.57
N ILE A 150 -15.81 -9.80 -14.12
CA ILE A 150 -17.07 -9.76 -13.38
C ILE A 150 -16.81 -10.15 -11.92
N ASP A 151 -17.33 -9.37 -11.00
CA ASP A 151 -17.25 -9.64 -9.58
C ASP A 151 -18.39 -8.95 -8.84
N LEU A 152 -18.62 -9.35 -7.59
CA LEU A 152 -19.64 -8.74 -6.74
C LEU A 152 -19.15 -8.60 -5.30
N THR A 153 -19.63 -7.57 -4.64
CA THR A 153 -19.37 -7.32 -3.22
C THR A 153 -20.65 -7.00 -2.48
N LYS A 154 -20.67 -7.21 -1.16
CA LYS A 154 -21.81 -6.79 -0.34
C LYS A 154 -21.79 -5.27 -0.15
N VAL A 155 -22.97 -4.67 -0.20
CA VAL A 155 -23.19 -3.31 0.32
C VAL A 155 -22.87 -3.31 1.82
N PRO A 156 -22.23 -2.27 2.37
CA PRO A 156 -21.96 -2.17 3.80
C PRO A 156 -23.20 -2.40 4.66
N LYS A 157 -23.03 -3.11 5.78
CA LYS A 157 -24.16 -3.53 6.62
C LYS A 157 -24.93 -2.36 7.24
N ASP A 158 -24.24 -1.31 7.60
CA ASP A 158 -24.82 -0.06 8.14
C ASP A 158 -25.83 0.55 7.17
N ILE A 159 -25.51 0.59 5.87
CA ILE A 159 -26.42 1.05 4.81
C ILE A 159 -27.64 0.12 4.70
N CYS A 160 -27.39 -1.21 4.66
CA CYS A 160 -28.49 -2.19 4.61
C CYS A 160 -29.42 -2.10 5.83
N MET A 161 -28.88 -1.78 7.00
CA MET A 161 -29.68 -1.58 8.24
C MET A 161 -30.61 -0.37 8.15
N VAL A 162 -30.16 0.75 7.56
CA VAL A 162 -31.02 1.91 7.30
C VAL A 162 -32.23 1.53 6.46
N PHE A 163 -32.04 0.68 5.47
CA PHE A 163 -33.13 0.23 4.58
C PHE A 163 -33.97 -0.91 5.15
N LYS A 164 -33.61 -1.43 6.33
CA LYS A 164 -34.22 -2.64 6.94
C LYS A 164 -34.15 -3.88 6.04
N ILE A 165 -33.07 -4.00 5.27
CA ILE A 165 -32.81 -5.10 4.35
C ILE A 165 -31.62 -5.92 4.88
N LYS A 166 -31.68 -7.24 4.79
CA LYS A 166 -30.66 -8.14 5.32
C LYS A 166 -29.33 -7.99 4.58
N ASP A 167 -29.34 -8.12 3.26
CA ASP A 167 -28.17 -8.02 2.39
C ASP A 167 -28.58 -7.38 1.05
N LEU A 168 -27.71 -6.53 0.52
CA LEU A 168 -27.67 -6.07 -0.86
C LEU A 168 -26.27 -6.29 -1.41
N TYR A 169 -26.19 -6.42 -2.72
CA TYR A 169 -24.93 -6.64 -3.43
C TYR A 169 -24.72 -5.56 -4.48
N VAL A 170 -23.48 -5.25 -4.78
CA VAL A 170 -23.08 -4.50 -5.96
C VAL A 170 -22.35 -5.46 -6.88
N ALA A 171 -22.80 -5.58 -8.12
CA ALA A 171 -22.09 -6.27 -9.17
C ALA A 171 -21.36 -5.27 -10.06
N ALA A 172 -20.20 -5.65 -10.54
CA ALA A 172 -19.37 -4.88 -11.45
C ALA A 172 -18.96 -5.73 -12.65
N LEU A 173 -19.01 -5.14 -13.84
CA LEU A 173 -18.33 -5.63 -15.04
C LEU A 173 -17.33 -4.57 -15.49
N GLU A 174 -16.03 -4.87 -15.43
CA GLU A 174 -14.92 -3.95 -15.73
C GLU A 174 -14.14 -4.44 -16.96
N ASP A 175 -13.95 -3.57 -17.96
CA ASP A 175 -13.05 -3.86 -19.07
C ASP A 175 -11.57 -3.86 -18.65
N ASP A 176 -10.84 -4.92 -19.02
CA ASP A 176 -9.43 -5.10 -18.64
C ASP A 176 -8.51 -4.04 -19.24
N CYS A 177 -8.79 -3.55 -20.44
CA CYS A 177 -7.98 -2.58 -21.16
C CYS A 177 -8.18 -1.15 -20.64
N THR A 178 -9.43 -0.71 -20.60
CA THR A 178 -9.79 0.69 -20.35
C THR A 178 -10.14 0.99 -18.90
N ARG A 179 -10.51 -0.01 -18.09
CA ARG A 179 -11.13 0.13 -16.77
C ARG A 179 -12.53 0.73 -16.81
N LEU A 180 -13.14 0.85 -17.96
CA LEU A 180 -14.56 1.19 -18.04
C LEU A 180 -15.36 0.15 -17.28
N THR A 181 -16.25 0.61 -16.43
CA THR A 181 -16.98 -0.24 -15.51
C THR A 181 -18.48 0.00 -15.65
N TYR A 182 -19.27 -1.06 -15.55
CA TYR A 182 -20.71 -1.02 -15.33
C TYR A 182 -21.03 -1.52 -13.92
N LEU A 183 -21.99 -0.89 -13.23
CA LEU A 183 -22.37 -1.20 -11.84
C LEU A 183 -23.86 -1.36 -11.71
N GLU A 184 -24.28 -2.29 -10.84
CA GLU A 184 -25.68 -2.45 -10.51
C GLU A 184 -25.88 -2.94 -9.07
N ILE A 185 -26.91 -2.43 -8.38
CA ILE A 185 -27.37 -2.97 -7.07
C ILE A 185 -28.25 -4.18 -7.30
N LEU A 186 -27.86 -5.30 -6.69
CA LEU A 186 -28.57 -6.56 -6.78
C LEU A 186 -29.15 -6.96 -5.41
N LYS A 187 -30.36 -7.52 -5.44
CA LYS A 187 -31.03 -8.02 -4.23
C LYS A 187 -30.43 -9.30 -3.66
N ASP A 188 -29.82 -10.09 -4.51
CA ASP A 188 -29.15 -11.34 -4.16
C ASP A 188 -28.02 -11.67 -5.15
N LYS A 189 -27.27 -12.74 -4.87
CA LYS A 189 -26.18 -13.21 -5.70
C LYS A 189 -26.47 -14.53 -6.41
N ARG A 190 -27.74 -14.78 -6.71
CA ARG A 190 -28.15 -16.02 -7.41
C ARG A 190 -27.64 -15.98 -8.85
N ALA A 191 -27.33 -17.16 -9.39
CA ALA A 191 -26.91 -17.31 -10.78
C ALA A 191 -27.88 -16.62 -11.77
N SER A 192 -29.19 -16.78 -11.58
CA SER A 192 -30.21 -16.11 -12.40
C SER A 192 -30.12 -14.58 -12.35
N THR A 193 -29.91 -14.01 -11.17
CA THR A 193 -29.75 -12.56 -11.00
C THR A 193 -28.52 -12.04 -11.72
N LEU A 194 -27.41 -12.77 -11.63
CA LEU A 194 -26.16 -12.43 -12.32
C LEU A 194 -26.25 -12.65 -13.84
N THR A 195 -27.01 -13.61 -14.29
CA THR A 195 -27.31 -13.81 -15.72
C THR A 195 -27.98 -12.57 -16.32
N TYR A 196 -29.00 -12.02 -15.65
CA TYR A 196 -29.64 -10.77 -16.09
C TYR A 196 -28.71 -9.56 -15.98
N PHE A 197 -27.89 -9.47 -14.92
CA PHE A 197 -26.88 -8.42 -14.80
C PHE A 197 -25.90 -8.46 -15.98
N MET A 198 -25.41 -9.64 -16.33
CA MET A 198 -24.49 -9.84 -17.46
C MET A 198 -25.11 -9.36 -18.77
N ALA A 199 -26.33 -9.77 -19.09
CA ALA A 199 -27.01 -9.36 -20.30
C ALA A 199 -27.18 -7.82 -20.39
N ARG A 200 -27.58 -7.17 -19.27
CA ARG A 200 -27.70 -5.71 -19.21
C ARG A 200 -26.37 -5.01 -19.35
N SER A 201 -25.34 -5.50 -18.69
CA SER A 201 -24.01 -4.87 -18.75
C SER A 201 -23.41 -4.97 -20.15
N LEU A 202 -23.50 -6.10 -20.82
CA LEU A 202 -23.02 -6.24 -22.22
C LEU A 202 -23.77 -5.33 -23.18
N SER A 203 -25.12 -5.27 -23.06
CA SER A 203 -25.93 -4.35 -23.85
C SER A 203 -25.55 -2.89 -23.61
N TRP A 204 -25.28 -2.52 -22.37
CA TRP A 204 -24.87 -1.17 -22.02
C TRP A 204 -23.51 -0.79 -22.63
N PHE A 205 -22.50 -1.67 -22.57
CA PHE A 205 -21.20 -1.42 -23.19
C PHE A 205 -21.32 -1.26 -24.71
N LYS A 206 -22.14 -2.11 -25.34
CA LYS A 206 -22.39 -2.01 -26.79
C LYS A 206 -23.08 -0.70 -27.18
N GLN A 207 -24.11 -0.28 -26.43
CA GLN A 207 -24.87 0.92 -26.73
C GLN A 207 -24.11 2.22 -26.41
N ILE A 208 -23.36 2.26 -25.30
CA ILE A 208 -22.73 3.50 -24.82
C ILE A 208 -21.32 3.65 -25.39
N TYR A 209 -20.55 2.58 -25.49
CA TYR A 209 -19.13 2.63 -25.88
C TYR A 209 -18.80 1.91 -27.19
N ASN A 210 -19.80 1.34 -27.86
CA ASN A 210 -19.71 0.70 -29.17
C ASN A 210 -18.64 -0.41 -29.26
N PHE A 211 -18.50 -1.23 -28.21
CA PHE A 211 -17.70 -2.46 -28.26
C PHE A 211 -18.38 -3.63 -27.54
N GLU A 212 -18.00 -4.83 -27.91
CA GLU A 212 -18.49 -6.09 -27.34
C GLU A 212 -17.35 -6.84 -26.64
N PHE A 213 -17.69 -7.74 -25.72
CA PHE A 213 -16.69 -8.53 -25.01
C PHE A 213 -16.52 -9.91 -25.67
N GLU A 214 -15.26 -10.32 -25.87
CA GLU A 214 -14.93 -11.69 -26.30
C GLU A 214 -14.94 -12.68 -25.13
N LYS A 215 -14.45 -12.22 -23.96
CA LYS A 215 -14.25 -13.07 -22.77
C LYS A 215 -14.65 -12.37 -21.50
N VAL A 216 -15.18 -13.15 -20.55
CA VAL A 216 -15.48 -12.70 -19.20
C VAL A 216 -14.74 -13.57 -18.20
N LEU A 217 -14.02 -12.97 -17.28
CA LEU A 217 -13.30 -13.60 -16.19
C LEU A 217 -14.07 -13.42 -14.88
N SER A 218 -14.41 -14.51 -14.21
CA SER A 218 -14.95 -14.54 -12.85
C SER A 218 -14.00 -15.25 -11.88
N ASP A 219 -14.28 -15.16 -10.60
CA ASP A 219 -13.74 -16.09 -9.63
C ASP A 219 -14.43 -17.48 -9.73
N ASN A 220 -14.08 -18.41 -8.83
CA ASN A 220 -14.68 -19.74 -8.78
C ASN A 220 -15.87 -19.79 -7.81
N GLY A 221 -16.54 -18.68 -7.56
CA GLY A 221 -17.72 -18.62 -6.68
C GLY A 221 -18.88 -19.47 -7.19
N PRO A 222 -19.72 -20.00 -6.29
CA PRO A 222 -20.86 -20.84 -6.69
C PRO A 222 -21.90 -20.06 -7.50
N GLU A 223 -21.86 -18.76 -7.49
CA GLU A 223 -22.67 -17.86 -8.32
C GLU A 223 -22.30 -17.88 -9.80
N PHE A 224 -21.05 -18.27 -10.12
CA PHE A 224 -20.51 -18.33 -11.49
C PHE A 224 -20.22 -19.74 -11.96
N LYS A 225 -20.00 -20.69 -11.02
CA LYS A 225 -19.57 -22.05 -11.31
C LYS A 225 -20.53 -23.08 -10.76
N GLY A 226 -21.00 -23.97 -11.65
CA GLY A 226 -21.80 -25.13 -11.30
C GLY A 226 -20.98 -26.30 -10.73
N SER A 227 -21.72 -27.38 -10.37
CA SER A 227 -21.14 -28.69 -10.14
C SER A 227 -20.88 -29.38 -11.48
N LEU A 228 -19.95 -30.35 -11.47
CA LEU A 228 -19.55 -31.12 -12.67
C LEU A 228 -20.70 -31.75 -13.46
N ASP A 229 -21.85 -31.97 -12.82
CA ASP A 229 -22.98 -32.74 -13.37
C ASP A 229 -24.15 -31.89 -13.89
N ARG A 230 -24.05 -30.55 -13.84
CA ARG A 230 -25.14 -29.66 -14.28
C ARG A 230 -24.59 -28.42 -14.96
N GLU A 231 -25.16 -28.08 -16.12
CA GLU A 231 -24.95 -26.80 -16.78
C GLU A 231 -25.33 -25.65 -15.84
N HIS A 232 -24.43 -24.67 -15.72
CA HIS A 232 -24.66 -23.54 -14.87
C HIS A 232 -25.35 -22.41 -15.64
N PRO A 233 -26.46 -21.81 -15.13
CA PRO A 233 -27.21 -20.78 -15.87
C PRO A 233 -26.35 -19.61 -16.36
N PHE A 234 -25.33 -19.25 -15.62
CA PHE A 234 -24.42 -18.19 -16.02
C PHE A 234 -23.53 -18.58 -17.22
N GLU A 235 -23.04 -19.82 -17.27
CA GLU A 235 -22.27 -20.32 -18.42
C GLU A 235 -23.14 -20.43 -19.68
N THR A 236 -24.33 -21.06 -19.53
CA THR A 236 -25.31 -21.14 -20.63
C THR A 236 -25.62 -19.75 -21.20
N MET A 237 -25.76 -18.73 -20.36
CA MET A 237 -26.00 -17.35 -20.83
C MET A 237 -24.79 -16.77 -21.54
N CYS A 238 -23.59 -16.97 -21.02
CA CYS A 238 -22.38 -16.52 -21.69
C CYS A 238 -22.26 -17.11 -23.10
N ASP A 239 -22.53 -18.41 -23.24
CA ASP A 239 -22.52 -19.09 -24.54
C ASP A 239 -23.58 -18.53 -25.49
N GLN A 240 -24.80 -18.28 -24.98
CA GLN A 240 -25.91 -17.69 -25.79
C GLN A 240 -25.58 -16.26 -26.25
N LEU A 241 -24.81 -15.49 -25.43
CA LEU A 241 -24.37 -14.14 -25.76
C LEU A 241 -23.07 -14.13 -26.58
N GLY A 242 -22.50 -15.28 -26.91
CA GLY A 242 -21.26 -15.38 -27.67
C GLY A 242 -20.01 -14.95 -26.91
N VAL A 243 -20.06 -14.90 -25.57
CA VAL A 243 -18.96 -14.46 -24.71
C VAL A 243 -18.33 -15.65 -24.00
N LYS A 244 -17.05 -15.89 -24.20
CA LYS A 244 -16.35 -17.01 -23.57
C LYS A 244 -16.15 -16.76 -22.07
N HIS A 245 -16.76 -17.58 -21.21
CA HIS A 245 -16.50 -17.53 -19.79
C HIS A 245 -15.20 -18.23 -19.42
N ILE A 246 -14.38 -17.58 -18.58
CA ILE A 246 -13.11 -18.11 -18.06
C ILE A 246 -13.04 -17.88 -16.56
N TYR A 247 -12.36 -18.78 -15.86
CA TYR A 247 -12.19 -18.70 -14.40
C TYR A 247 -10.79 -18.26 -14.00
N THR A 248 -10.69 -17.56 -12.87
CA THR A 248 -9.40 -17.31 -12.24
C THR A 248 -8.73 -18.62 -11.86
N ARG A 249 -7.42 -18.74 -12.15
CA ARG A 249 -6.67 -19.95 -11.75
C ARG A 249 -6.57 -20.00 -10.23
N PRO A 250 -6.80 -21.17 -9.60
CA PRO A 250 -6.61 -21.36 -8.17
C PRO A 250 -5.22 -20.88 -7.74
N TYR A 251 -5.14 -20.23 -6.58
CA TYR A 251 -3.89 -19.73 -6.00
C TYR A 251 -3.12 -18.66 -6.82
N ARG A 252 -3.76 -17.98 -7.76
CA ARG A 252 -3.21 -16.80 -8.43
C ARG A 252 -4.06 -15.54 -8.18
N PRO A 253 -3.96 -14.91 -7.01
CA PRO A 253 -4.74 -13.71 -6.66
C PRO A 253 -4.44 -12.50 -7.56
N GLN A 254 -3.40 -12.60 -8.38
CA GLN A 254 -2.96 -11.52 -9.28
C GLN A 254 -3.92 -11.24 -10.44
N THR A 255 -4.76 -12.19 -10.82
CA THR A 255 -5.75 -12.05 -11.89
C THR A 255 -6.94 -11.21 -11.47
N ASN A 256 -7.23 -11.10 -10.17
CA ASN A 256 -8.36 -10.33 -9.63
C ASN A 256 -7.95 -8.97 -9.02
N GLY A 257 -6.66 -8.64 -9.08
CA GLY A 257 -6.13 -7.42 -8.45
C GLY A 257 -6.71 -6.11 -8.99
N LYS A 258 -7.27 -6.11 -10.21
CA LYS A 258 -7.94 -4.96 -10.82
C LYS A 258 -9.27 -4.70 -10.14
N VAL A 259 -10.12 -5.71 -10.09
CA VAL A 259 -11.44 -5.65 -9.43
C VAL A 259 -11.29 -5.42 -7.91
N GLU A 260 -10.29 -6.04 -7.27
CA GLU A 260 -9.98 -5.75 -5.87
C GLU A 260 -9.61 -4.26 -5.64
N ALA A 261 -8.87 -3.66 -6.56
CA ALA A 261 -8.54 -2.23 -6.50
C ALA A 261 -9.81 -1.38 -6.71
N PHE A 262 -10.69 -1.78 -7.63
CA PHE A 262 -11.98 -1.13 -7.85
C PHE A 262 -12.85 -1.19 -6.58
N TRP A 263 -12.95 -2.33 -5.90
CA TRP A 263 -13.72 -2.45 -4.65
C TRP A 263 -13.18 -1.56 -3.52
N LYS A 264 -11.88 -1.28 -3.49
CA LYS A 264 -11.32 -0.29 -2.56
C LYS A 264 -11.76 1.13 -2.89
N ILE A 265 -11.81 1.46 -4.19
CA ILE A 265 -12.25 2.77 -4.65
C ILE A 265 -13.72 2.98 -4.28
N ILE A 266 -14.64 2.07 -4.66
CA ILE A 266 -16.06 2.23 -4.36
C ILE A 266 -16.36 2.28 -2.86
N LYS A 267 -15.63 1.51 -2.04
CA LYS A 267 -15.78 1.57 -0.59
C LYS A 267 -15.35 2.92 -0.02
N ASN A 268 -14.21 3.44 -0.44
CA ASN A 268 -13.63 4.64 0.13
C ASN A 268 -14.20 5.94 -0.45
N GLU A 269 -14.60 5.92 -1.73
CA GLU A 269 -15.01 7.13 -2.45
C GLU A 269 -16.55 7.22 -2.60
N PHE A 270 -17.28 6.09 -2.45
CA PHE A 270 -18.73 6.07 -2.58
C PHE A 270 -19.45 5.65 -1.29
N PHE A 271 -19.18 4.47 -0.73
CA PHE A 271 -19.94 3.99 0.42
C PHE A 271 -19.64 4.72 1.72
N TYR A 272 -18.35 4.86 2.09
CA TYR A 272 -17.99 5.40 3.40
C TYR A 272 -18.19 6.91 3.56
N PRO A 273 -18.02 7.75 2.52
CA PRO A 273 -18.24 9.19 2.67
C PRO A 273 -19.72 9.60 2.57
N ASN A 274 -20.60 8.72 2.07
CA ASN A 274 -21.99 9.06 1.80
C ASN A 274 -22.97 8.34 2.73
N SER A 275 -24.13 8.95 2.94
CA SER A 275 -25.31 8.35 3.56
C SER A 275 -26.43 8.26 2.53
N PHE A 276 -27.27 7.23 2.64
CA PHE A 276 -28.35 6.97 1.69
C PHE A 276 -29.66 6.76 2.45
N ASP A 277 -30.71 7.41 2.00
CA ASP A 277 -32.03 7.37 2.68
C ASP A 277 -32.89 6.18 2.24
N SER A 278 -32.63 5.65 1.06
CA SER A 278 -33.37 4.53 0.47
C SER A 278 -32.54 3.77 -0.57
N VAL A 279 -33.03 2.58 -0.96
CA VAL A 279 -32.43 1.82 -2.08
C VAL A 279 -32.48 2.61 -3.38
N LYS A 280 -33.55 3.39 -3.61
CA LYS A 280 -33.66 4.25 -4.81
C LYS A 280 -32.61 5.34 -4.81
N ASP A 281 -32.38 5.95 -3.66
CA ASP A 281 -31.34 6.95 -3.49
C ASP A 281 -29.94 6.36 -3.67
N LEU A 282 -29.68 5.18 -3.11
CA LEU A 282 -28.43 4.44 -3.34
C LEU A 282 -28.20 4.16 -4.82
N ILE A 283 -29.23 3.70 -5.56
CA ILE A 283 -29.13 3.41 -7.00
C ILE A 283 -28.85 4.70 -7.79
N TYR A 284 -29.55 5.79 -7.49
CA TYR A 284 -29.34 7.07 -8.14
C TYR A 284 -27.90 7.59 -7.95
N ASN A 285 -27.42 7.59 -6.72
CA ASN A 285 -26.07 8.03 -6.41
C ASN A 285 -24.99 7.09 -6.99
N LEU A 286 -25.28 5.77 -7.08
CA LEU A 286 -24.40 4.83 -7.75
C LEU A 286 -24.25 5.15 -9.25
N GLY A 287 -25.32 5.58 -9.90
CA GLY A 287 -25.28 6.06 -11.29
C GLY A 287 -24.38 7.28 -11.47
N ASN A 288 -24.47 8.26 -10.56
CA ASN A 288 -23.61 9.44 -10.56
C ASN A 288 -22.14 9.04 -10.33
N PHE A 289 -21.88 8.18 -9.33
CA PHE A 289 -20.52 7.65 -9.09
C PHE A 289 -19.97 6.91 -10.30
N LEU A 290 -20.78 6.10 -10.98
CA LEU A 290 -20.39 5.39 -12.20
C LEU A 290 -19.96 6.36 -13.32
N PHE A 291 -20.71 7.43 -13.51
CA PHE A 291 -20.35 8.48 -14.46
C PHE A 291 -19.03 9.15 -14.08
N GLU A 292 -18.88 9.55 -12.80
CA GLU A 292 -17.65 10.16 -12.31
C GLU A 292 -16.46 9.21 -12.47
N TYR A 293 -16.61 7.93 -12.13
CA TYR A 293 -15.57 6.93 -12.26
C TYR A 293 -15.09 6.76 -13.69
N ASN A 294 -16.01 6.64 -14.64
CA ASN A 294 -15.68 6.38 -16.04
C ASN A 294 -15.17 7.63 -16.78
N HIS A 295 -15.69 8.82 -16.48
CA HIS A 295 -15.45 10.01 -17.29
C HIS A 295 -14.62 11.10 -16.61
N LEU A 296 -14.61 11.18 -15.28
CA LEU A 296 -13.95 12.29 -14.57
C LEU A 296 -12.77 11.83 -13.72
N ARG A 297 -12.86 10.64 -13.12
CA ARG A 297 -11.85 10.15 -12.22
C ARG A 297 -10.59 9.70 -12.96
N ARG A 298 -9.44 10.29 -12.61
CA ARG A 298 -8.14 9.91 -13.17
C ARG A 298 -7.55 8.71 -12.43
N HIS A 299 -7.02 7.75 -13.17
CA HIS A 299 -6.53 6.48 -12.65
C HIS A 299 -5.02 6.36 -12.74
N GLY A 300 -4.36 6.12 -11.61
CA GLY A 300 -2.91 5.91 -11.58
C GLY A 300 -2.44 4.71 -12.43
N GLY A 301 -3.28 3.67 -12.54
CA GLY A 301 -3.02 2.52 -13.44
C GLY A 301 -3.11 2.84 -14.92
N LEU A 302 -3.77 3.93 -15.30
CA LEU A 302 -3.96 4.40 -16.67
C LEU A 302 -3.09 5.64 -16.99
N ALA A 303 -1.97 5.82 -16.29
CA ALA A 303 -1.11 7.00 -16.46
C ALA A 303 -1.85 8.34 -16.20
N TYR A 304 -2.75 8.35 -15.22
CA TYR A 304 -3.55 9.52 -14.80
C TYR A 304 -4.52 10.08 -15.84
N ILE A 305 -5.02 9.23 -16.72
CA ILE A 305 -6.17 9.53 -17.57
C ILE A 305 -7.43 8.81 -17.05
N THR A 306 -8.61 9.20 -17.56
CA THR A 306 -9.87 8.55 -17.23
C THR A 306 -10.04 7.25 -18.03
N PRO A 307 -10.92 6.33 -17.61
CA PRO A 307 -11.29 5.15 -18.40
C PRO A 307 -11.79 5.51 -19.80
N TYR A 308 -12.61 6.55 -19.92
CA TYR A 308 -13.12 7.03 -21.20
C TYR A 308 -12.02 7.64 -22.10
N GLU A 309 -11.15 8.50 -21.57
CA GLU A 309 -9.96 8.99 -22.30
C GLU A 309 -9.04 7.86 -22.79
N LYS A 310 -8.98 6.76 -22.02
CA LYS A 310 -8.21 5.57 -22.43
C LYS A 310 -8.89 4.87 -23.61
N LEU A 311 -10.22 4.74 -23.61
CA LEU A 311 -10.97 4.18 -24.73
C LEU A 311 -10.73 4.98 -26.00
N GLU A 312 -10.89 6.29 -25.95
CA GLU A 312 -10.67 7.20 -27.12
C GLU A 312 -9.27 7.00 -27.70
N LYS A 313 -8.23 7.05 -26.88
CA LYS A 313 -6.84 6.87 -27.33
C LYS A 313 -6.58 5.51 -27.97
N VAL A 314 -7.18 4.44 -27.45
CA VAL A 314 -6.97 3.10 -28.04
C VAL A 314 -7.75 2.96 -29.33
N THR A 315 -8.95 3.51 -29.41
CA THR A 315 -9.77 3.49 -30.64
C THR A 315 -9.10 4.28 -31.76
N GLU A 316 -8.54 5.47 -31.48
CA GLU A 316 -7.76 6.27 -32.44
C GLU A 316 -6.52 5.53 -32.96
N LEU A 317 -5.89 4.68 -32.14
CA LEU A 317 -4.70 3.91 -32.56
C LEU A 317 -5.07 2.67 -33.39
N LEU A 318 -6.33 2.20 -33.34
CA LEU A 318 -6.82 1.03 -34.07
C LEU A 318 -7.54 1.40 -35.37
N SER A 319 -7.92 2.66 -35.55
CA SER A 319 -8.50 3.23 -36.77
C SER A 319 -7.42 3.64 -37.78
#